data_942cfd4551a294cd3f22f120163d9b3e
#
_entry.id   942cfd4551a294cd3f22f120163d9b3e
#
_cell.length_a   1.000
_cell.length_b   1.000
_cell.length_c   1.000
_cell.angle_alpha   90.00
_cell.angle_beta   90.00
_cell.angle_gamma   90.00
#
_symmetry.space_group_name_H-M   'P 1'
#
loop_
_entity.id
_entity.type
_entity.pdbx_description
1 polymer ?
#
loop_
_entity_poly.entity_id
_entity_poly.type
_entity_poly.pdbx_seq_one_letter_code
_entity_poly.pdbx_strand_id
1 'polypeptide(L)'
;MNIFGSFKWSSRPRLAKEIFVSLLLLAFLLWTWPQTLSAGQDAQAAQAASYTQQTPVQMQQLVAPIALYPDSLVAQILAASTFPEQVVEADRWIQAHPDLEGDNLAQAVDQQSWDSSVKALTAFPSVLANMAKNVSWTSSLGDAYYNQQQDVMDAVQVMRQRAQQVGTLESTQQQTVTTQGSTIEIEPATPDVVYVPAYDPWLVYGDPLVAWPGWYTYPGVWYDGPYLSFGPGFGIGYFGGYGWGWHHWGSDWHHRSVTYDHDRYHSRSNTFYNRDNYYRGGGERGVTSNVRGGISERGGVSSSPGATPRPFNGNAQAARGYAEPRSQTGVLSGAFSGYDHGGETRNYSSRGSASFGGDGFHGGAGGFHGGGGGRR
;
A
#
# COMPACT_ATOMS: atom_id res chain seq x y z
N MET A 1 -10.69 87.63 -25.55
CA MET A 1 -9.33 87.74 -26.10
C MET A 1 -8.87 86.38 -26.48
N ASN A 2 -9.06 86.01 -27.77
CA ASN A 2 -8.78 84.67 -28.32
C ASN A 2 -7.29 84.55 -28.66
N ILE A 3 -6.65 83.50 -28.25
CA ILE A 3 -5.38 83.07 -28.82
C ILE A 3 -5.48 81.59 -29.10
N PHE A 4 -5.94 81.24 -30.31
CA PHE A 4 -5.77 79.88 -30.86
C PHE A 4 -4.43 79.83 -31.58
N GLY A 5 -3.46 79.11 -31.01
CA GLY A 5 -2.22 78.76 -31.68
C GLY A 5 -2.41 77.43 -32.44
N SER A 6 -2.43 77.52 -33.78
CA SER A 6 -2.48 76.40 -34.71
C SER A 6 -1.15 75.62 -34.73
N PHE A 7 -1.15 74.41 -34.23
CA PHE A 7 -0.01 73.49 -34.29
C PHE A 7 -0.04 72.79 -35.69
N LYS A 8 0.91 73.14 -36.57
CA LYS A 8 1.10 72.48 -37.85
C LYS A 8 1.85 71.15 -37.68
N TRP A 9 1.17 70.02 -37.85
CA TRP A 9 1.79 68.67 -37.86
C TRP A 9 2.49 68.50 -39.22
N SER A 10 3.82 68.51 -39.21
CA SER A 10 4.65 68.12 -40.35
C SER A 10 4.71 66.58 -40.43
N SER A 11 4.01 66.06 -41.42
CA SER A 11 4.03 64.62 -41.77
C SER A 11 5.39 64.25 -42.38
N ARG A 12 6.20 63.52 -41.61
CA ARG A 12 7.40 62.86 -42.15
C ARG A 12 7.09 61.35 -42.34
N PRO A 13 6.71 60.86 -43.53
CA PRO A 13 6.25 59.50 -43.80
C PRO A 13 7.40 58.47 -43.81
N ARG A 14 8.66 58.89 -43.70
CA ARG A 14 9.81 57.93 -43.71
C ARG A 14 10.11 57.31 -42.36
N LEU A 15 9.92 57.99 -41.24
CA LEU A 15 10.16 57.45 -39.88
C LEU A 15 9.11 56.44 -39.47
N ALA A 16 7.87 56.54 -39.96
CA ALA A 16 6.83 55.56 -39.62
C ALA A 16 7.05 54.19 -40.27
N LYS A 17 7.67 54.10 -41.44
CA LYS A 17 8.00 52.82 -42.11
C LYS A 17 9.12 52.11 -41.45
N GLU A 18 10.15 52.80 -40.98
CA GLU A 18 11.28 52.21 -40.29
C GLU A 18 10.88 51.60 -38.90
N ILE A 19 9.99 52.29 -38.17
CA ILE A 19 9.47 51.79 -36.89
C ILE A 19 8.57 50.56 -37.10
N PHE A 20 7.76 50.51 -38.16
CA PHE A 20 6.88 49.41 -38.47
C PHE A 20 7.65 48.13 -38.90
N VAL A 21 8.71 48.31 -39.70
CA VAL A 21 9.58 47.19 -40.12
C VAL A 21 10.39 46.65 -38.95
N SER A 22 10.88 47.50 -38.06
CA SER A 22 11.61 47.08 -36.86
C SER A 22 10.70 46.34 -35.86
N LEU A 23 9.44 46.75 -35.70
CA LEU A 23 8.46 46.08 -34.85
C LEU A 23 8.04 44.71 -35.42
N LEU A 24 7.90 44.57 -36.73
CA LEU A 24 7.59 43.30 -37.40
C LEU A 24 8.75 42.33 -37.35
N LEU A 25 9.99 42.76 -37.44
CA LEU A 25 11.19 41.92 -37.29
C LEU A 25 11.36 41.44 -35.84
N LEU A 26 11.05 42.26 -34.84
CA LEU A 26 11.07 41.89 -33.45
C LEU A 26 9.95 40.86 -33.10
N ALA A 27 8.77 41.00 -33.68
CA ALA A 27 7.67 40.05 -33.53
C ALA A 27 7.97 38.70 -34.19
N PHE A 28 8.70 38.72 -35.34
CA PHE A 28 9.10 37.48 -36.03
C PHE A 28 10.22 36.72 -35.28
N LEU A 29 11.13 37.44 -34.60
CA LEU A 29 12.17 36.85 -33.75
C LEU A 29 11.60 36.24 -32.46
N LEU A 30 10.49 36.75 -31.94
CA LEU A 30 9.81 36.18 -30.78
C LEU A 30 8.98 34.92 -31.12
N TRP A 31 8.61 34.74 -32.40
CA TRP A 31 7.79 33.60 -32.85
C TRP A 31 8.62 32.38 -33.28
N THR A 32 9.94 32.55 -33.46
CA THR A 32 10.87 31.47 -33.83
C THR A 32 11.65 30.89 -32.64
N TRP A 33 11.26 31.20 -31.40
CA TRP A 33 11.85 30.52 -30.25
C TRP A 33 11.40 29.04 -30.27
N PRO A 34 12.33 28.11 -30.44
CA PRO A 34 11.96 26.70 -30.49
C PRO A 34 11.31 26.29 -29.14
N GLN A 35 10.08 25.81 -29.23
CA GLN A 35 9.33 25.19 -28.13
C GLN A 35 9.94 23.84 -27.77
N THR A 36 11.26 23.74 -27.57
CA THR A 36 11.96 22.47 -27.28
C THR A 36 12.15 22.20 -25.79
N LEU A 37 11.53 23.00 -24.90
CA LEU A 37 11.69 22.82 -23.45
C LEU A 37 10.60 21.97 -22.79
N SER A 38 9.53 21.56 -23.51
CA SER A 38 8.47 20.74 -22.90
C SER A 38 8.71 19.24 -23.00
N ALA A 39 9.54 18.76 -23.93
CA ALA A 39 9.78 17.33 -24.10
C ALA A 39 10.71 16.72 -23.03
N GLY A 40 11.44 17.55 -22.29
CA GLY A 40 12.35 17.06 -21.24
C GLY A 40 11.69 16.88 -19.87
N GLN A 41 10.58 17.58 -19.60
CA GLN A 41 9.86 17.44 -18.33
C GLN A 41 8.90 16.23 -18.31
N ASP A 42 8.32 15.90 -19.47
CA ASP A 42 7.47 14.71 -19.59
C ASP A 42 8.28 13.41 -19.54
N ALA A 43 9.54 13.42 -19.99
CA ALA A 43 10.44 12.26 -19.89
C ALA A 43 10.97 12.01 -18.46
N GLN A 44 10.98 13.06 -17.61
CA GLN A 44 11.41 12.95 -16.22
C GLN A 44 10.27 12.55 -15.28
N ALA A 45 9.03 12.86 -15.66
CA ALA A 45 7.83 12.40 -14.95
C ALA A 45 7.50 10.91 -15.19
N ALA A 46 8.08 10.33 -16.25
CA ALA A 46 7.88 8.92 -16.62
C ALA A 46 8.93 7.98 -16.03
N GLN A 47 9.91 8.45 -15.27
CA GLN A 47 10.70 7.61 -14.38
C GLN A 47 9.86 7.33 -13.12
N ALA A 48 8.83 6.51 -13.28
CA ALA A 48 8.16 5.90 -12.16
C ALA A 48 9.24 5.27 -11.27
N ALA A 49 9.21 5.58 -9.98
CA ALA A 49 10.24 5.16 -9.04
C ALA A 49 10.49 3.66 -9.19
N SER A 50 11.68 3.31 -9.60
CA SER A 50 12.12 1.92 -9.61
C SER A 50 12.03 1.40 -8.18
N TYR A 51 11.54 0.16 -8.01
CA TYR A 51 11.57 -0.49 -6.70
C TYR A 51 12.99 -0.37 -6.13
N THR A 52 13.11 0.18 -4.93
CA THR A 52 14.38 0.21 -4.21
C THR A 52 14.42 -1.03 -3.33
N GLN A 53 15.38 -1.91 -3.58
CA GLN A 53 15.57 -3.11 -2.77
C GLN A 53 15.79 -2.73 -1.30
N GLN A 54 15.04 -3.40 -0.42
CA GLN A 54 15.24 -3.27 1.01
C GLN A 54 16.51 -4.03 1.43
N THR A 55 17.30 -3.41 2.29
CA THR A 55 18.44 -4.08 2.91
C THR A 55 17.96 -5.15 3.89
N PRO A 56 18.79 -6.15 4.25
CA PRO A 56 18.39 -7.16 5.24
C PRO A 56 17.91 -6.57 6.57
N VAL A 57 18.51 -5.47 7.03
CA VAL A 57 18.08 -4.77 8.27
C VAL A 57 16.70 -4.13 8.08
N GLN A 58 16.47 -3.46 6.97
CA GLN A 58 15.16 -2.88 6.66
C GLN A 58 14.09 -3.97 6.49
N MET A 59 14.46 -5.11 5.89
CA MET A 59 13.56 -6.24 5.75
C MET A 59 13.14 -6.81 7.11
N GLN A 60 14.09 -6.96 8.04
CA GLN A 60 13.80 -7.38 9.41
C GLN A 60 12.88 -6.40 10.13
N GLN A 61 13.10 -5.10 10.00
CA GLN A 61 12.21 -4.07 10.54
C GLN A 61 10.80 -4.15 9.94
N LEU A 62 10.71 -4.43 8.64
CA LEU A 62 9.45 -4.51 7.92
C LEU A 62 8.61 -5.71 8.36
N VAL A 63 9.22 -6.88 8.57
CA VAL A 63 8.52 -8.11 8.98
C VAL A 63 8.36 -8.25 10.49
N ALA A 64 9.09 -7.48 11.30
CA ALA A 64 9.05 -7.59 12.76
C ALA A 64 7.63 -7.61 13.36
N PRO A 65 6.65 -6.81 12.88
CA PRO A 65 5.30 -6.82 13.43
C PRO A 65 4.50 -8.11 13.22
N ILE A 66 4.95 -9.00 12.32
CA ILE A 66 4.18 -10.19 11.92
C ILE A 66 4.97 -11.50 12.02
N ALA A 67 6.28 -11.43 12.23
CA ALA A 67 7.15 -12.60 12.12
C ALA A 67 6.82 -13.71 13.14
N LEU A 68 6.21 -13.37 14.28
CA LEU A 68 5.84 -14.33 15.33
C LEU A 68 4.38 -14.82 15.23
N TYR A 69 3.68 -14.48 14.16
CA TYR A 69 2.34 -15.01 13.90
C TYR A 69 2.40 -16.43 13.34
N PRO A 70 1.32 -17.22 13.48
CA PRO A 70 1.20 -18.54 12.85
C PRO A 70 1.41 -18.48 11.34
N ASP A 71 1.99 -19.53 10.77
CA ASP A 71 2.46 -19.59 9.39
C ASP A 71 1.40 -19.23 8.36
N SER A 72 0.18 -19.79 8.49
CA SER A 72 -0.91 -19.46 7.58
C SER A 72 -1.35 -18.00 7.68
N LEU A 73 -1.27 -17.40 8.89
CA LEU A 73 -1.60 -15.97 9.06
C LEU A 73 -0.53 -15.07 8.42
N VAL A 74 0.75 -15.41 8.58
CA VAL A 74 1.85 -14.71 7.87
C VAL A 74 1.64 -14.79 6.37
N ALA A 75 1.28 -15.97 5.84
CA ALA A 75 1.00 -16.15 4.42
C ALA A 75 -0.15 -15.24 3.94
N GLN A 76 -1.26 -15.20 4.68
CA GLN A 76 -2.40 -14.33 4.36
C GLN A 76 -2.02 -12.85 4.38
N ILE A 77 -1.27 -12.40 5.41
CA ILE A 77 -0.82 -11.01 5.53
C ILE A 77 0.09 -10.62 4.37
N LEU A 78 1.08 -11.44 4.04
CA LEU A 78 2.00 -11.19 2.93
C LEU A 78 1.26 -11.10 1.59
N ALA A 79 0.32 -12.00 1.33
CA ALA A 79 -0.51 -11.96 0.14
C ALA A 79 -1.42 -10.72 0.11
N ALA A 80 -2.14 -10.45 1.21
CA ALA A 80 -3.07 -9.31 1.32
C ALA A 80 -2.36 -7.96 1.28
N SER A 81 -1.11 -7.87 1.75
CA SER A 81 -0.32 -6.63 1.69
C SER A 81 -0.09 -6.15 0.25
N THR A 82 -0.21 -7.05 -0.73
CA THR A 82 -0.16 -6.68 -2.15
C THR A 82 -1.45 -5.99 -2.67
N PHE A 83 -2.51 -5.93 -1.85
CA PHE A 83 -3.79 -5.27 -2.13
C PHE A 83 -4.15 -4.23 -1.05
N PRO A 84 -3.30 -3.23 -0.79
CA PRO A 84 -3.50 -2.31 0.34
C PRO A 84 -4.82 -1.55 0.29
N GLU A 85 -5.35 -1.27 -0.90
CA GLU A 85 -6.66 -0.63 -1.08
C GLU A 85 -7.80 -1.55 -0.58
N GLN A 86 -7.72 -2.83 -0.93
CA GLN A 86 -8.73 -3.80 -0.50
C GLN A 86 -8.67 -4.05 1.02
N VAL A 87 -7.47 -4.03 1.61
CA VAL A 87 -7.28 -4.12 3.07
C VAL A 87 -8.02 -2.97 3.78
N VAL A 88 -7.85 -1.73 3.30
CA VAL A 88 -8.56 -0.56 3.87
C VAL A 88 -10.06 -0.65 3.63
N GLU A 89 -10.49 -1.12 2.46
CA GLU A 89 -11.91 -1.31 2.14
C GLU A 89 -12.54 -2.37 3.04
N ALA A 90 -11.88 -3.52 3.20
CA ALA A 90 -12.35 -4.62 4.03
C ALA A 90 -12.45 -4.22 5.51
N ASP A 91 -11.47 -3.50 6.05
CA ASP A 91 -11.53 -2.98 7.42
C ASP A 91 -12.72 -2.07 7.63
N ARG A 92 -12.96 -1.12 6.73
CA ARG A 92 -14.13 -0.22 6.79
C ARG A 92 -15.45 -1.00 6.70
N TRP A 93 -15.47 -2.01 5.85
CA TRP A 93 -16.66 -2.84 5.68
C TRP A 93 -16.97 -3.64 6.93
N ILE A 94 -15.97 -4.28 7.57
CA ILE A 94 -16.13 -4.98 8.85
C ILE A 94 -16.65 -4.02 9.93
N GLN A 95 -16.07 -2.82 10.04
CA GLN A 95 -16.52 -1.81 11.01
C GLN A 95 -17.95 -1.33 10.78
N ALA A 96 -18.41 -1.34 9.54
CA ALA A 96 -19.80 -0.97 9.18
C ALA A 96 -20.81 -2.10 9.43
N HIS A 97 -20.34 -3.34 9.65
CA HIS A 97 -21.19 -4.51 9.86
C HIS A 97 -20.84 -5.26 11.15
N PRO A 98 -20.91 -4.59 12.33
CA PRO A 98 -20.48 -5.16 13.61
C PRO A 98 -21.37 -6.33 14.07
N ASP A 99 -22.57 -6.47 13.51
CA ASP A 99 -23.52 -7.53 13.84
C ASP A 99 -23.26 -8.85 13.07
N LEU A 100 -22.34 -8.84 12.09
CA LEU A 100 -22.01 -10.03 11.33
C LEU A 100 -20.92 -10.83 12.04
N GLU A 101 -21.24 -12.06 12.41
CA GLU A 101 -20.32 -13.01 13.04
C GLU A 101 -20.47 -14.40 12.45
N GLY A 102 -19.45 -15.25 12.62
CA GLY A 102 -19.46 -16.66 12.24
C GLY A 102 -19.84 -16.88 10.76
N ASP A 103 -20.78 -17.80 10.52
CA ASP A 103 -21.24 -18.16 9.17
C ASP A 103 -21.86 -16.98 8.39
N ASN A 104 -22.56 -16.08 9.08
CA ASN A 104 -23.16 -14.91 8.43
C ASN A 104 -22.07 -13.95 7.92
N LEU A 105 -21.00 -13.75 8.70
CA LEU A 105 -19.85 -12.98 8.26
C LEU A 105 -19.18 -13.66 7.07
N ALA A 106 -18.92 -14.96 7.15
CA ALA A 106 -18.27 -15.71 6.08
C ALA A 106 -19.05 -15.62 4.75
N GLN A 107 -20.38 -15.81 4.79
CA GLN A 107 -21.24 -15.69 3.63
C GLN A 107 -21.21 -14.27 3.02
N ALA A 108 -21.27 -13.24 3.86
CA ALA A 108 -21.26 -11.84 3.39
C ALA A 108 -19.91 -11.44 2.81
N VAL A 109 -18.80 -11.92 3.40
CA VAL A 109 -17.43 -11.72 2.90
C VAL A 109 -17.22 -12.45 1.57
N ASP A 110 -17.77 -13.63 1.40
CA ASP A 110 -17.64 -14.39 0.16
C ASP A 110 -18.20 -13.64 -1.05
N GLN A 111 -19.24 -12.83 -0.87
CA GLN A 111 -19.83 -12.00 -1.92
C GLN A 111 -18.99 -10.77 -2.30
N GLN A 112 -17.95 -10.44 -1.53
CA GLN A 112 -17.09 -9.32 -1.85
C GLN A 112 -16.14 -9.64 -3.01
N SER A 113 -15.73 -8.62 -3.75
CA SER A 113 -14.82 -8.76 -4.89
C SER A 113 -13.32 -8.75 -4.49
N TRP A 114 -13.03 -8.90 -3.21
CA TRP A 114 -11.66 -8.86 -2.68
C TRP A 114 -10.87 -10.11 -3.05
N ASP A 115 -9.54 -9.97 -3.07
CA ASP A 115 -8.63 -11.10 -3.16
C ASP A 115 -8.88 -12.09 -2.01
N SER A 116 -8.64 -13.38 -2.27
CA SER A 116 -8.80 -14.45 -1.29
C SER A 116 -8.04 -14.19 0.01
N SER A 117 -6.85 -13.56 -0.07
CA SER A 117 -6.05 -13.23 1.11
C SER A 117 -6.68 -12.14 1.97
N VAL A 118 -7.30 -11.14 1.35
CA VAL A 118 -8.02 -10.08 2.07
C VAL A 118 -9.30 -10.62 2.70
N LYS A 119 -10.03 -11.49 2.00
CA LYS A 119 -11.18 -12.21 2.57
C LYS A 119 -10.79 -13.04 3.79
N ALA A 120 -9.67 -13.78 3.72
CA ALA A 120 -9.16 -14.58 4.82
C ALA A 120 -8.86 -13.75 6.08
N LEU A 121 -8.31 -12.54 5.91
CA LEU A 121 -8.00 -11.64 7.02
C LEU A 121 -9.22 -11.08 7.74
N THR A 122 -10.43 -11.18 7.17
CA THR A 122 -11.66 -10.77 7.87
C THR A 122 -11.97 -11.65 9.09
N ALA A 123 -11.39 -12.86 9.15
CA ALA A 123 -11.42 -13.71 10.35
C ALA A 123 -10.59 -13.13 11.51
N PHE A 124 -9.70 -12.17 11.25
CA PHE A 124 -8.78 -11.55 12.20
C PHE A 124 -8.93 -10.03 12.21
N PRO A 125 -10.04 -9.47 12.75
CA PRO A 125 -10.34 -8.05 12.64
C PRO A 125 -9.24 -7.13 13.18
N SER A 126 -8.56 -7.52 14.27
CA SER A 126 -7.46 -6.74 14.85
C SER A 126 -6.23 -6.66 13.93
N VAL A 127 -5.94 -7.74 13.20
CA VAL A 127 -4.85 -7.78 12.22
C VAL A 127 -5.20 -6.93 11.00
N LEU A 128 -6.41 -7.10 10.47
CA LEU A 128 -6.91 -6.34 9.33
C LEU A 128 -6.91 -4.83 9.64
N ALA A 129 -7.43 -4.43 10.80
CA ALA A 129 -7.46 -3.05 11.24
C ALA A 129 -6.06 -2.47 11.48
N ASN A 130 -5.12 -3.27 12.02
CA ASN A 130 -3.72 -2.86 12.15
C ASN A 130 -3.09 -2.59 10.78
N MET A 131 -3.32 -3.46 9.78
CA MET A 131 -2.83 -3.28 8.42
C MET A 131 -3.46 -2.04 7.76
N ALA A 132 -4.75 -1.81 7.94
CA ALA A 132 -5.47 -0.65 7.42
C ALA A 132 -4.98 0.66 8.05
N LYS A 133 -4.75 0.67 9.38
CA LYS A 133 -4.22 1.83 10.09
C LYS A 133 -2.77 2.13 9.69
N ASN A 134 -1.96 1.11 9.47
CA ASN A 134 -0.58 1.20 9.05
C ASN A 134 -0.41 1.00 7.54
N VAL A 135 -1.28 1.60 6.72
CA VAL A 135 -1.35 1.36 5.27
C VAL A 135 -0.03 1.63 4.54
N SER A 136 0.77 2.59 4.99
CA SER A 136 2.11 2.85 4.44
C SER A 136 3.06 1.67 4.66
N TRP A 137 3.05 1.10 5.86
CA TRP A 137 3.79 -0.12 6.18
C TRP A 137 3.25 -1.31 5.39
N THR A 138 1.92 -1.48 5.33
CA THR A 138 1.26 -2.55 4.57
C THR A 138 1.65 -2.50 3.09
N SER A 139 1.65 -1.32 2.48
CA SER A 139 2.08 -1.13 1.10
C SER A 139 3.56 -1.44 0.91
N SER A 140 4.42 -1.03 1.85
CA SER A 140 5.86 -1.34 1.80
C SER A 140 6.13 -2.84 1.94
N LEU A 141 5.35 -3.54 2.79
CA LEU A 141 5.40 -4.99 2.94
C LEU A 141 4.96 -5.69 1.65
N GLY A 142 3.88 -5.22 1.02
CA GLY A 142 3.40 -5.73 -0.25
C GLY A 142 4.39 -5.54 -1.40
N ASP A 143 5.02 -4.37 -1.46
CA ASP A 143 6.04 -4.05 -2.45
C ASP A 143 7.29 -4.95 -2.27
N ALA A 144 7.75 -5.13 -1.03
CA ALA A 144 8.84 -6.03 -0.70
C ALA A 144 8.49 -7.49 -1.02
N TYR A 145 7.31 -7.95 -0.62
CA TYR A 145 6.87 -9.32 -0.91
C TYR A 145 6.74 -9.58 -2.42
N TYR A 146 6.28 -8.61 -3.20
CA TYR A 146 6.15 -8.72 -4.64
C TYR A 146 7.52 -8.80 -5.36
N ASN A 147 8.48 -7.99 -4.93
CA ASN A 147 9.78 -7.83 -5.60
C ASN A 147 10.94 -8.61 -4.97
N GLN A 148 10.87 -8.92 -3.66
CA GLN A 148 11.90 -9.60 -2.87
C GLN A 148 11.30 -10.71 -2.00
N GLN A 149 10.40 -11.53 -2.56
CA GLN A 149 9.67 -12.57 -1.82
C GLN A 149 10.56 -13.44 -0.96
N GLN A 150 11.68 -13.92 -1.51
CA GLN A 150 12.61 -14.79 -0.79
C GLN A 150 13.26 -14.10 0.40
N ASP A 151 13.64 -12.82 0.24
CA ASP A 151 14.26 -12.04 1.32
C ASP A 151 13.27 -11.76 2.44
N VAL A 152 11.98 -11.55 2.11
CA VAL A 152 10.90 -11.41 3.10
C VAL A 152 10.75 -12.68 3.92
N MET A 153 10.68 -13.84 3.26
CA MET A 153 10.55 -15.13 3.95
C MET A 153 11.77 -15.45 4.81
N ASP A 154 12.98 -15.18 4.30
CA ASP A 154 14.22 -15.34 5.06
C ASP A 154 14.24 -14.40 6.29
N ALA A 155 13.80 -13.15 6.13
CA ALA A 155 13.73 -12.21 7.25
C ALA A 155 12.78 -12.65 8.35
N VAL A 156 11.63 -13.24 8.01
CA VAL A 156 10.72 -13.84 9.00
C VAL A 156 11.44 -14.92 9.81
N GLN A 157 12.16 -15.82 9.14
CA GLN A 157 12.92 -16.88 9.83
C GLN A 157 14.03 -16.32 10.73
N VAL A 158 14.77 -15.30 10.28
CA VAL A 158 15.77 -14.62 11.11
C VAL A 158 15.14 -14.02 12.37
N MET A 159 13.96 -13.41 12.25
CA MET A 159 13.28 -12.83 13.42
C MET A 159 12.80 -13.91 14.38
N ARG A 160 12.26 -15.02 13.88
CA ARG A 160 11.88 -16.19 14.70
C ARG A 160 13.07 -16.78 15.44
N GLN A 161 14.22 -16.94 14.78
CA GLN A 161 15.45 -17.41 15.40
C GLN A 161 15.90 -16.50 16.54
N ARG A 162 15.85 -15.17 16.36
CA ARG A 162 16.18 -14.21 17.42
C ARG A 162 15.24 -14.36 18.62
N ALA A 163 13.93 -14.42 18.37
CA ALA A 163 12.93 -14.58 19.42
C ALA A 163 13.11 -15.91 20.19
N GLN A 164 13.44 -16.99 19.48
CA GLN A 164 13.73 -18.29 20.11
C GLN A 164 15.01 -18.26 20.95
N GLN A 165 16.08 -17.60 20.46
CA GLN A 165 17.35 -17.49 21.17
C GLN A 165 17.22 -16.74 22.50
N VAL A 166 16.34 -15.74 22.58
CA VAL A 166 16.09 -14.99 23.83
C VAL A 166 14.96 -15.57 24.66
N GLY A 167 14.36 -16.70 24.22
CA GLY A 167 13.32 -17.41 24.95
C GLY A 167 11.93 -16.77 24.90
N THR A 168 11.68 -15.83 23.99
CA THR A 168 10.36 -15.21 23.83
C THR A 168 9.45 -16.00 22.90
N LEU A 169 10.01 -16.81 22.00
CA LEU A 169 9.27 -17.70 21.11
C LEU A 169 9.39 -19.15 21.58
N GLU A 170 8.32 -19.66 22.15
CA GLU A 170 8.19 -21.04 22.63
C GLU A 170 6.78 -21.57 22.40
N SER A 171 6.63 -22.89 22.51
CA SER A 171 5.31 -23.53 22.47
C SER A 171 4.53 -23.20 23.74
N THR A 172 3.25 -22.90 23.58
CA THR A 172 2.32 -22.55 24.66
C THR A 172 1.00 -23.31 24.48
N GLN A 173 -0.01 -23.02 25.29
CA GLN A 173 -1.36 -23.55 25.06
C GLN A 173 -2.05 -22.92 23.84
N GLN A 174 -1.51 -21.82 23.30
CA GLN A 174 -2.06 -21.06 22.20
C GLN A 174 -1.39 -21.36 20.85
N GLN A 175 -0.11 -21.75 20.90
CA GLN A 175 0.68 -22.02 19.68
C GLN A 175 1.65 -23.19 19.89
N THR A 176 1.92 -23.91 18.82
CA THR A 176 2.97 -24.94 18.73
C THR A 176 4.13 -24.37 17.90
N VAL A 177 5.33 -24.36 18.48
CA VAL A 177 6.56 -23.95 17.81
C VAL A 177 7.41 -25.18 17.54
N THR A 178 7.66 -25.45 16.25
CA THR A 178 8.46 -26.59 15.80
C THR A 178 9.71 -26.08 15.09
N THR A 179 10.87 -26.70 15.37
CA THR A 179 12.13 -26.37 14.72
C THR A 179 12.65 -27.55 13.93
N GLN A 180 12.85 -27.37 12.63
CA GLN A 180 13.42 -28.39 11.74
C GLN A 180 14.65 -27.80 11.03
N GLY A 181 15.83 -28.16 11.52
CA GLY A 181 17.09 -27.57 11.05
C GLY A 181 17.14 -26.06 11.37
N SER A 182 17.13 -25.20 10.35
CA SER A 182 17.10 -23.75 10.49
C SER A 182 15.69 -23.15 10.37
N THR A 183 14.69 -23.98 10.09
CA THR A 183 13.31 -23.53 9.87
C THR A 183 12.53 -23.62 11.19
N ILE A 184 11.86 -22.55 11.55
CA ILE A 184 10.96 -22.45 12.69
C ILE A 184 9.55 -22.27 12.16
N GLU A 185 8.66 -23.19 12.49
CA GLU A 185 7.26 -23.19 12.12
C GLU A 185 6.41 -22.86 13.35
N ILE A 186 5.39 -22.05 13.16
CA ILE A 186 4.43 -21.67 14.21
C ILE A 186 3.04 -22.06 13.73
N GLU A 187 2.41 -22.94 14.48
CA GLU A 187 1.05 -23.40 14.19
C GLU A 187 0.12 -23.15 15.38
N PRO A 188 -1.19 -23.04 15.17
CA PRO A 188 -2.15 -23.02 16.26
C PRO A 188 -2.04 -24.31 17.10
N ALA A 189 -2.14 -24.21 18.43
CA ALA A 189 -2.15 -25.39 19.31
C ALA A 189 -3.43 -26.23 19.16
N THR A 190 -4.50 -25.65 18.61
CA THR A 190 -5.78 -26.33 18.32
C THR A 190 -6.19 -26.06 16.86
N PRO A 191 -6.82 -27.02 16.17
CA PRO A 191 -7.07 -26.91 14.74
C PRO A 191 -8.10 -25.84 14.37
N ASP A 192 -9.01 -25.48 15.27
CA ASP A 192 -10.17 -24.63 14.96
C ASP A 192 -10.07 -23.22 15.56
N VAL A 193 -9.02 -22.94 16.33
CA VAL A 193 -8.85 -21.64 17.00
C VAL A 193 -7.44 -21.13 16.83
N VAL A 194 -7.31 -19.94 16.28
CA VAL A 194 -6.05 -19.24 16.11
C VAL A 194 -5.96 -18.12 17.14
N TYR A 195 -4.87 -18.09 17.86
CA TYR A 195 -4.52 -16.99 18.76
C TYR A 195 -3.49 -16.10 18.07
N VAL A 196 -3.82 -14.83 17.88
CA VAL A 196 -2.87 -13.86 17.34
C VAL A 196 -2.03 -13.32 18.50
N PRO A 197 -0.70 -13.52 18.51
CA PRO A 197 0.14 -12.95 19.55
C PRO A 197 0.19 -11.43 19.44
N ALA A 198 0.06 -10.78 20.59
CA ALA A 198 0.29 -9.34 20.74
C ALA A 198 1.65 -9.14 21.40
N TYR A 199 2.49 -8.27 20.83
CA TYR A 199 3.83 -7.99 21.31
C TYR A 199 4.35 -6.62 20.85
N ASP A 200 5.41 -6.15 21.52
CA ASP A 200 6.18 -5.02 20.99
C ASP A 200 7.19 -5.53 19.96
N PRO A 201 6.98 -5.27 18.66
CA PRO A 201 7.84 -5.78 17.60
C PRO A 201 9.25 -5.18 17.61
N TRP A 202 9.50 -4.19 18.46
CA TRP A 202 10.78 -3.51 18.55
C TRP A 202 11.61 -3.99 19.74
N LEU A 203 11.01 -4.75 20.66
CA LEU A 203 11.64 -5.24 21.89
C LEU A 203 11.68 -6.76 22.01
N VAL A 204 10.71 -7.48 21.42
CA VAL A 204 10.50 -8.94 21.62
C VAL A 204 11.65 -9.82 21.12
N TYR A 205 12.51 -9.30 20.26
CA TYR A 205 13.61 -10.04 19.63
C TYR A 205 14.95 -9.92 20.35
N GLY A 206 14.97 -9.47 21.59
CA GLY A 206 16.15 -9.29 22.41
C GLY A 206 16.76 -7.91 22.25
N ASP A 207 17.53 -7.69 21.19
CA ASP A 207 18.08 -6.37 20.90
C ASP A 207 16.99 -5.47 20.33
N PRO A 208 16.87 -4.21 20.83
CA PRO A 208 15.90 -3.25 20.31
C PRO A 208 16.07 -2.99 18.82
N LEU A 209 14.97 -3.05 18.09
CA LEU A 209 14.92 -2.70 16.68
C LEU A 209 14.45 -1.25 16.50
N VAL A 210 14.95 -0.60 15.48
CA VAL A 210 14.38 0.68 15.05
C VAL A 210 13.03 0.43 14.40
N ALA A 211 12.00 1.12 14.90
CA ALA A 211 10.66 0.98 14.36
C ALA A 211 10.59 1.36 12.89
N TRP A 212 9.74 0.65 12.13
CA TRP A 212 9.46 1.03 10.75
C TRP A 212 8.90 2.45 10.69
N PRO A 213 9.38 3.32 9.80
CA PRO A 213 8.94 4.71 9.72
C PRO A 213 7.41 4.82 9.56
N GLY A 214 6.79 5.59 10.44
CA GLY A 214 5.34 5.80 10.41
C GLY A 214 4.50 4.66 10.99
N TRP A 215 5.12 3.67 11.64
CA TRP A 215 4.38 2.62 12.35
C TRP A 215 3.62 3.20 13.56
N TYR A 216 2.37 2.77 13.69
CA TYR A 216 1.51 3.09 14.82
C TYR A 216 1.07 1.81 15.53
N THR A 217 1.09 1.83 16.85
CA THR A 217 0.59 0.73 17.69
C THR A 217 -0.91 0.55 17.50
N TYR A 218 -1.39 -0.69 17.50
CA TYR A 218 -2.80 -1.00 17.37
C TYR A 218 -3.23 -1.97 18.49
N PRO A 219 -4.32 -1.68 19.21
CA PRO A 219 -4.86 -2.57 20.23
C PRO A 219 -5.17 -3.97 19.67
N GLY A 220 -4.88 -5.02 20.43
CA GLY A 220 -5.13 -6.41 20.03
C GLY A 220 -3.99 -7.09 19.29
N VAL A 221 -3.03 -6.33 18.74
CA VAL A 221 -1.77 -6.87 18.17
C VAL A 221 -0.53 -6.24 18.78
N TRP A 222 -0.70 -5.24 19.63
CA TRP A 222 0.37 -4.59 20.39
C TRP A 222 0.30 -4.97 21.87
N TYR A 223 1.44 -5.29 22.44
CA TYR A 223 1.62 -5.46 23.87
C TYR A 223 2.97 -4.90 24.28
N ASP A 224 2.99 -4.04 25.28
CA ASP A 224 4.21 -3.38 25.76
C ASP A 224 5.07 -4.36 26.57
N GLY A 225 6.27 -4.65 26.07
CA GLY A 225 7.23 -5.54 26.74
C GLY A 225 7.94 -6.51 25.80
N PRO A 226 8.98 -7.18 26.31
CA PRO A 226 9.81 -8.09 25.52
C PRO A 226 9.27 -9.54 25.47
N TYR A 227 8.00 -9.75 25.61
CA TYR A 227 7.36 -11.07 25.60
C TYR A 227 6.06 -11.07 24.81
N LEU A 228 5.55 -12.29 24.50
CA LEU A 228 4.27 -12.47 23.83
C LEU A 228 3.12 -12.46 24.85
N SER A 229 2.02 -11.83 24.45
CA SER A 229 0.72 -11.94 25.10
C SER A 229 -0.30 -12.45 24.10
N PHE A 230 -1.30 -13.19 24.57
CA PHE A 230 -2.36 -13.71 23.72
C PHE A 230 -3.71 -13.16 24.20
N GLY A 231 -4.46 -12.59 23.25
CA GLY A 231 -5.84 -12.17 23.45
C GLY A 231 -6.82 -13.34 23.29
N PRO A 232 -8.10 -13.05 23.04
CA PRO A 232 -9.09 -14.07 22.70
C PRO A 232 -8.71 -14.79 21.41
N GLY A 233 -9.03 -16.08 21.32
CA GLY A 233 -8.82 -16.87 20.12
C GLY A 233 -9.88 -16.55 19.05
N PHE A 234 -9.49 -16.64 17.81
CA PHE A 234 -10.37 -16.47 16.64
C PHE A 234 -10.77 -17.86 16.11
N GLY A 235 -12.07 -18.13 16.07
CA GLY A 235 -12.61 -19.36 15.48
C GLY A 235 -12.49 -19.32 13.96
N ILE A 236 -11.74 -20.25 13.39
CA ILE A 236 -11.52 -20.34 11.93
C ILE A 236 -12.41 -21.38 11.24
N GLY A 237 -13.10 -22.21 12.01
CA GLY A 237 -13.97 -23.27 11.49
C GLY A 237 -15.11 -22.79 10.60
N TYR A 238 -15.67 -21.61 10.90
CA TYR A 238 -16.74 -20.99 10.10
C TYR A 238 -16.33 -20.65 8.65
N PHE A 239 -15.07 -20.46 8.40
CA PHE A 239 -14.52 -20.09 7.10
C PHE A 239 -14.01 -21.30 6.31
N GLY A 240 -14.00 -22.50 6.92
CA GLY A 240 -13.41 -23.71 6.34
C GLY A 240 -14.10 -24.23 5.06
N GLY A 241 -15.36 -23.86 4.83
CA GLY A 241 -16.10 -24.22 3.62
C GLY A 241 -15.86 -23.30 2.42
N TYR A 242 -15.10 -22.22 2.59
CA TYR A 242 -14.83 -21.24 1.55
C TYR A 242 -13.41 -21.42 1.01
N GLY A 243 -13.22 -21.31 -0.31
CA GLY A 243 -11.93 -21.43 -0.96
C GLY A 243 -10.87 -20.41 -0.52
N TRP A 244 -11.23 -19.42 0.27
CA TRP A 244 -10.32 -18.43 0.85
C TRP A 244 -10.04 -18.67 2.35
N GLY A 245 -10.60 -19.72 2.96
CA GLY A 245 -10.46 -20.03 4.37
C GLY A 245 -9.02 -20.38 4.80
N TRP A 246 -8.84 -20.54 6.11
CA TRP A 246 -7.54 -20.76 6.75
C TRP A 246 -6.69 -21.88 6.14
N HIS A 247 -7.30 -23.04 5.85
CA HIS A 247 -6.59 -24.24 5.42
C HIS A 247 -6.06 -24.17 3.97
N HIS A 248 -6.46 -23.16 3.20
CA HIS A 248 -5.95 -22.93 1.86
C HIS A 248 -4.60 -22.19 1.86
N TRP A 249 -4.20 -21.62 2.98
CA TRP A 249 -3.01 -20.79 3.11
C TRP A 249 -1.89 -21.48 3.86
N GLY A 250 -0.65 -21.32 3.40
CA GLY A 250 0.54 -21.85 4.05
C GLY A 250 1.81 -21.10 3.67
N SER A 251 2.86 -21.37 4.41
CA SER A 251 4.22 -20.89 4.14
C SER A 251 5.11 -22.06 3.78
N ASP A 252 5.61 -22.06 2.55
CA ASP A 252 6.67 -23.01 2.14
C ASP A 252 8.03 -22.36 2.43
N TRP A 253 8.56 -22.66 3.60
CA TRP A 253 9.84 -22.12 4.06
C TRP A 253 11.02 -22.63 3.25
N HIS A 254 10.93 -23.86 2.71
CA HIS A 254 12.01 -24.45 1.90
C HIS A 254 12.15 -23.73 0.56
N HIS A 255 11.03 -23.46 -0.13
CA HIS A 255 11.01 -22.72 -1.39
C HIS A 255 10.86 -21.21 -1.20
N ARG A 256 10.78 -20.72 0.06
CA ARG A 256 10.63 -19.30 0.41
C ARG A 256 9.47 -18.63 -0.31
N SER A 257 8.31 -19.25 -0.19
CA SER A 257 7.10 -18.80 -0.86
C SER A 257 5.86 -18.98 -0.01
N VAL A 258 4.85 -18.18 -0.25
CA VAL A 258 3.50 -18.41 0.23
C VAL A 258 2.81 -19.40 -0.68
N THR A 259 2.04 -20.30 -0.10
CA THR A 259 1.19 -21.26 -0.82
C THR A 259 -0.29 -20.93 -0.62
N TYR A 260 -1.05 -21.17 -1.68
CA TYR A 260 -2.50 -21.09 -1.70
C TYR A 260 -3.04 -22.27 -2.50
N ASP A 261 -3.94 -23.06 -1.92
CA ASP A 261 -4.42 -24.32 -2.49
C ASP A 261 -3.27 -25.27 -2.88
N HIS A 262 -2.25 -25.37 -2.03
CA HIS A 262 -1.03 -26.17 -2.24
C HIS A 262 -0.11 -25.67 -3.36
N ASP A 263 -0.51 -24.68 -4.16
CA ASP A 263 0.30 -24.08 -5.19
C ASP A 263 1.00 -22.81 -4.68
N ARG A 264 2.11 -22.45 -5.33
CA ARG A 264 2.76 -21.19 -5.04
C ARG A 264 1.83 -20.01 -5.35
N TYR A 265 1.57 -19.17 -4.36
CA TYR A 265 0.75 -17.97 -4.54
C TYR A 265 1.49 -16.92 -5.38
N HIS A 266 0.78 -16.43 -6.39
CA HIS A 266 1.21 -15.30 -7.22
C HIS A 266 0.19 -14.18 -7.13
N SER A 267 0.60 -13.05 -6.59
CA SER A 267 -0.28 -11.88 -6.48
C SER A 267 -0.73 -11.40 -7.87
N ARG A 268 -2.03 -11.15 -8.00
CA ARG A 268 -2.67 -10.54 -9.18
C ARG A 268 -3.00 -9.07 -8.93
N SER A 269 -2.31 -8.42 -8.01
CA SER A 269 -2.53 -7.03 -7.67
C SER A 269 -2.27 -6.12 -8.88
N ASN A 270 -3.23 -5.27 -9.20
CA ASN A 270 -3.06 -4.26 -10.23
C ASN A 270 -2.07 -3.16 -9.81
N THR A 271 -1.94 -2.90 -8.51
CA THR A 271 -1.03 -1.90 -7.94
C THR A 271 0.42 -2.21 -8.27
N PHE A 272 0.84 -3.47 -7.99
CA PHE A 272 2.22 -3.91 -8.20
C PHE A 272 2.43 -4.50 -9.61
N TYR A 273 1.42 -5.15 -10.19
CA TYR A 273 1.46 -5.69 -11.55
C TYR A 273 1.69 -4.59 -12.60
N ASN A 274 1.05 -3.45 -12.49
CA ASN A 274 1.26 -2.33 -13.42
C ASN A 274 2.67 -1.76 -13.33
N ARG A 275 3.28 -1.79 -12.15
CA ARG A 275 4.66 -1.38 -11.93
C ARG A 275 5.63 -2.32 -12.66
N ASP A 276 5.47 -3.63 -12.50
CA ASP A 276 6.32 -4.65 -13.11
C ASP A 276 6.20 -4.69 -14.66
N ASN A 277 4.98 -4.59 -15.19
CA ASN A 277 4.75 -4.53 -16.64
C ASN A 277 5.34 -3.28 -17.30
N TYR A 278 5.37 -2.16 -16.60
CA TYR A 278 6.01 -0.95 -17.11
C TYR A 278 7.52 -1.19 -17.33
N TYR A 279 8.17 -1.89 -16.41
CA TYR A 279 9.60 -2.18 -16.52
C TYR A 279 9.90 -3.30 -17.52
N ARG A 280 9.12 -4.37 -17.58
CA ARG A 280 9.30 -5.45 -18.57
C ARG A 280 9.00 -4.98 -19.98
N GLY A 281 7.99 -4.13 -20.18
CA GLY A 281 7.65 -3.58 -21.49
C GLY A 281 8.65 -2.56 -22.04
N GLY A 282 9.41 -1.88 -21.18
CA GLY A 282 10.43 -0.91 -21.58
C GLY A 282 11.75 -1.52 -22.00
N GLY A 283 12.10 -2.72 -21.50
CA GLY A 283 13.38 -3.38 -21.79
C GLY A 283 13.41 -4.19 -23.10
N GLU A 284 12.27 -4.69 -23.57
CA GLU A 284 12.24 -5.57 -24.75
C GLU A 284 11.94 -4.87 -26.08
N ARG A 285 11.53 -3.61 -26.09
CA ARG A 285 11.29 -2.86 -27.35
C ARG A 285 12.54 -2.34 -28.03
N GLY A 286 13.72 -2.55 -27.45
CA GLY A 286 14.98 -2.00 -27.97
C GLY A 286 15.84 -2.94 -28.85
N VAL A 287 15.56 -4.23 -28.97
CA VAL A 287 16.55 -5.16 -29.56
C VAL A 287 16.01 -6.18 -30.58
N THR A 288 14.75 -6.13 -31.03
CA THR A 288 14.34 -7.07 -32.10
C THR A 288 13.53 -6.42 -33.22
N SER A 289 14.18 -5.51 -33.92
CA SER A 289 13.78 -5.21 -35.27
C SER A 289 15.03 -5.30 -36.18
N ASN A 290 15.42 -6.50 -36.49
CA ASN A 290 16.07 -6.90 -37.74
C ASN A 290 16.60 -8.32 -37.58
N VAL A 291 15.90 -9.31 -38.13
CA VAL A 291 16.45 -10.38 -38.94
C VAL A 291 15.32 -11.28 -39.44
N ARG A 292 15.06 -11.14 -40.73
CA ARG A 292 14.91 -12.20 -41.71
C ARG A 292 13.59 -12.95 -41.83
N GLY A 293 12.94 -12.66 -42.94
CA GLY A 293 11.86 -13.43 -43.53
C GLY A 293 12.20 -14.89 -43.79
N GLY A 294 11.19 -15.71 -43.73
CA GLY A 294 11.20 -17.13 -44.07
C GLY A 294 9.80 -17.67 -44.12
N ILE A 295 9.33 -17.89 -45.31
CA ILE A 295 8.06 -18.44 -45.80
C ILE A 295 7.71 -19.77 -45.14
N SER A 296 6.44 -19.98 -44.75
CA SER A 296 5.68 -21.20 -45.09
C SER A 296 4.17 -21.02 -44.85
N GLU A 297 3.43 -21.32 -45.87
CA GLU A 297 1.98 -21.44 -45.98
C GLU A 297 1.42 -22.63 -45.17
N ARG A 298 0.25 -22.51 -44.59
CA ARG A 298 -1.00 -23.24 -44.85
C ARG A 298 -1.95 -23.25 -43.65
N GLY A 299 -3.19 -22.97 -43.94
CA GLY A 299 -4.30 -23.38 -43.07
C GLY A 299 -5.23 -22.24 -42.69
N GLY A 300 -6.16 -21.91 -43.59
CA GLY A 300 -7.19 -20.92 -43.35
C GLY A 300 -8.25 -21.38 -42.36
N VAL A 301 -8.66 -20.50 -41.48
CA VAL A 301 -10.01 -20.44 -40.91
C VAL A 301 -10.46 -19.00 -40.93
N SER A 302 -11.56 -18.79 -41.62
CA SER A 302 -12.30 -17.53 -41.75
C SER A 302 -12.67 -16.95 -40.38
N SER A 303 -12.24 -15.73 -40.09
CA SER A 303 -12.83 -14.92 -39.04
C SER A 303 -13.23 -13.57 -39.61
N SER A 304 -14.49 -13.21 -39.37
CA SER A 304 -15.13 -11.97 -39.79
C SER A 304 -14.39 -10.76 -39.29
N PRO A 305 -14.30 -9.67 -40.07
CA PRO A 305 -13.70 -8.43 -39.65
C PRO A 305 -14.73 -7.58 -38.92
N GLY A 306 -14.44 -7.17 -37.71
CA GLY A 306 -15.23 -6.10 -37.08
C GLY A 306 -15.23 -6.05 -35.57
N ALA A 307 -14.14 -5.66 -34.97
CA ALA A 307 -14.12 -4.83 -33.76
C ALA A 307 -12.68 -4.43 -33.50
N THR A 308 -12.32 -3.24 -33.93
CA THR A 308 -11.12 -2.55 -33.41
C THR A 308 -11.30 -2.38 -31.90
N PRO A 309 -10.36 -2.85 -31.06
CA PRO A 309 -10.38 -2.50 -29.65
C PRO A 309 -10.23 -0.99 -29.54
N ARG A 310 -11.27 -0.31 -29.08
CA ARG A 310 -11.13 1.10 -28.66
C ARG A 310 -10.17 1.13 -27.50
N PRO A 311 -9.17 2.02 -27.48
CA PRO A 311 -8.35 2.21 -26.30
C PRO A 311 -9.27 2.58 -25.14
N PHE A 312 -9.19 1.83 -24.05
CA PHE A 312 -9.94 2.09 -22.84
C PHE A 312 -9.34 3.33 -22.17
N ASN A 313 -9.91 4.50 -22.46
CA ASN A 313 -9.65 5.75 -21.72
C ASN A 313 -10.54 5.82 -20.46
N GLY A 314 -10.88 4.70 -19.91
CA GLY A 314 -11.74 4.61 -18.74
C GLY A 314 -10.98 4.91 -17.47
N ASN A 315 -11.42 5.94 -16.77
CA ASN A 315 -11.07 6.16 -15.39
C ASN A 315 -11.54 4.92 -14.59
N ALA A 316 -10.62 4.16 -14.02
CA ALA A 316 -10.93 2.93 -13.30
C ALA A 316 -11.90 3.14 -12.12
N GLN A 317 -12.05 4.39 -11.65
CA GLN A 317 -13.02 4.78 -10.63
C GLN A 317 -14.44 4.90 -11.18
N ALA A 318 -14.62 5.38 -12.42
CA ALA A 318 -15.95 5.45 -13.03
C ALA A 318 -16.54 4.06 -13.31
N ALA A 319 -15.70 3.07 -13.66
CA ALA A 319 -16.10 1.69 -13.86
C ALA A 319 -16.61 1.00 -12.57
N ARG A 320 -16.32 1.56 -11.39
CA ARG A 320 -16.72 1.06 -10.06
C ARG A 320 -17.91 1.83 -9.46
N GLY A 321 -18.57 2.72 -10.23
CA GLY A 321 -19.75 3.47 -9.76
C GLY A 321 -19.44 4.68 -8.88
N TYR A 322 -18.19 5.14 -8.83
CA TYR A 322 -17.85 6.41 -8.18
C TYR A 322 -18.06 7.56 -9.17
N ALA A 323 -18.63 8.69 -8.70
CA ALA A 323 -18.77 9.89 -9.50
C ALA A 323 -17.38 10.38 -9.97
N GLU A 324 -17.27 10.79 -11.23
CA GLU A 324 -16.03 11.33 -11.77
C GLU A 324 -15.51 12.48 -10.90
N PRO A 325 -14.24 12.45 -10.48
CA PRO A 325 -13.62 13.60 -9.82
C PRO A 325 -13.60 14.75 -10.85
N ARG A 326 -14.14 15.90 -10.49
CA ARG A 326 -14.01 17.11 -11.30
C ARG A 326 -12.53 17.38 -11.49
N SER A 327 -12.09 17.46 -12.74
CA SER A 327 -10.73 17.79 -13.14
C SER A 327 -10.37 19.17 -12.58
N GLN A 328 -9.68 19.20 -11.43
CA GLN A 328 -8.86 20.35 -11.09
C GLN A 328 -7.54 20.18 -11.84
N THR A 329 -7.30 21.08 -12.78
CA THR A 329 -6.03 21.23 -13.47
C THR A 329 -4.93 21.48 -12.44
N GLY A 330 -4.04 20.52 -12.28
CA GLY A 330 -2.83 20.62 -11.48
C GLY A 330 -2.70 19.54 -10.42
N VAL A 331 -1.78 18.62 -10.68
CA VAL A 331 -1.26 17.55 -9.81
C VAL A 331 -2.04 16.24 -9.88
N LEU A 332 -1.48 15.31 -10.61
CA LEU A 332 -1.80 13.89 -10.60
C LEU A 332 -1.40 13.30 -9.24
N SER A 333 -2.30 13.32 -8.29
CA SER A 333 -2.17 12.52 -7.08
C SER A 333 -3.33 11.54 -7.03
N GLY A 334 -3.09 10.31 -7.47
CA GLY A 334 -3.90 9.17 -7.05
C GLY A 334 -3.85 9.07 -5.52
N ALA A 335 -4.87 8.51 -4.88
CA ALA A 335 -4.97 8.39 -3.42
C ALA A 335 -3.73 7.74 -2.76
N PHE A 336 -2.84 7.16 -3.54
CA PHE A 336 -1.64 6.43 -3.11
C PHE A 336 -0.32 7.00 -3.67
N SER A 337 -0.33 8.08 -4.45
CA SER A 337 0.90 8.68 -5.01
C SER A 337 1.81 9.32 -3.96
N GLY A 338 1.32 9.57 -2.74
CA GLY A 338 2.08 10.11 -1.62
C GLY A 338 2.86 9.08 -0.80
N TYR A 339 2.63 7.78 -1.02
CA TYR A 339 3.28 6.73 -0.23
C TYR A 339 4.73 6.44 -0.65
N ASP A 340 5.14 6.90 -1.82
CA ASP A 340 6.52 6.80 -2.29
C ASP A 340 7.47 7.82 -1.63
N HIS A 341 6.91 8.81 -0.91
CA HIS A 341 7.67 9.87 -0.25
C HIS A 341 7.28 9.97 1.24
N GLY A 342 7.91 9.19 2.10
CA GLY A 342 7.66 9.16 3.56
C GLY A 342 7.76 10.52 4.27
N GLY A 343 8.26 11.58 3.60
CA GLY A 343 8.25 12.96 4.08
C GLY A 343 6.91 13.66 3.92
N GLU A 344 6.16 13.39 2.85
CA GLU A 344 4.87 14.04 2.60
C GLU A 344 3.75 13.42 3.43
N THR A 345 3.81 12.13 3.71
CA THR A 345 2.85 11.42 4.57
C THR A 345 2.82 12.01 5.99
N ARG A 346 3.97 12.50 6.50
CA ARG A 346 4.03 13.21 7.79
C ARG A 346 3.21 14.50 7.79
N ASN A 347 3.18 15.23 6.67
CA ASN A 347 2.45 16.50 6.57
C ASN A 347 0.93 16.29 6.53
N TYR A 348 0.45 15.18 5.98
CA TYR A 348 -0.97 14.85 6.00
C TYR A 348 -1.43 14.30 7.35
N SER A 349 -0.59 13.50 8.02
CA SER A 349 -0.85 12.97 9.36
C SER A 349 -0.86 14.08 10.42
N SER A 350 0.05 15.08 10.32
CA SER A 350 0.07 16.21 11.25
C SER A 350 -1.12 17.17 11.10
N ARG A 351 -1.72 17.28 9.91
CA ARG A 351 -2.95 18.06 9.70
C ARG A 351 -4.18 17.38 10.31
N GLY A 352 -4.24 16.04 10.31
CA GLY A 352 -5.31 15.28 10.97
C GLY A 352 -5.30 15.42 12.49
N SER A 353 -4.13 15.48 13.11
CA SER A 353 -3.99 15.65 14.56
C SER A 353 -4.27 17.10 15.02
N ALA A 354 -4.09 18.10 14.15
CA ALA A 354 -4.38 19.49 14.49
C ALA A 354 -5.90 19.80 14.53
N SER A 355 -6.73 18.99 13.87
CA SER A 355 -8.19 19.16 13.89
C SER A 355 -8.88 18.56 15.12
N PHE A 356 -8.18 17.78 15.96
CA PHE A 356 -8.69 17.20 17.19
C PHE A 356 -8.29 17.98 18.47
N GLY A 357 -7.55 19.07 18.34
CA GLY A 357 -6.97 19.85 19.45
C GLY A 357 -7.67 21.18 19.74
N GLY A 358 -8.96 21.29 19.64
CA GLY A 358 -9.66 22.52 19.92
C GLY A 358 -11.02 22.33 20.59
N ASP A 359 -11.02 22.02 21.88
CA ASP A 359 -12.04 22.54 22.79
C ASP A 359 -11.55 22.33 24.25
N GLY A 360 -11.10 23.43 24.84
CA GLY A 360 -10.70 23.50 26.23
C GLY A 360 -11.92 23.40 27.13
N PHE A 361 -12.00 22.35 27.91
CA PHE A 361 -12.88 22.33 29.08
C PHE A 361 -12.16 23.03 30.24
N HIS A 362 -12.56 24.27 30.52
CA HIS A 362 -12.37 24.91 31.80
C HIS A 362 -13.31 24.27 32.83
N GLY A 363 -12.80 23.33 33.63
CA GLY A 363 -13.48 22.77 34.79
C GLY A 363 -12.95 23.42 36.06
N GLY A 364 -13.82 24.20 36.72
CA GLY A 364 -13.52 24.99 37.90
C GLY A 364 -13.15 24.16 39.13
N ALA A 365 -12.23 24.74 39.89
CA ALA A 365 -11.88 24.35 41.26
C ALA A 365 -13.11 24.44 42.19
N GLY A 366 -13.47 23.31 42.80
CA GLY A 366 -14.41 23.24 43.92
C GLY A 366 -13.71 22.51 45.07
N GLY A 367 -13.17 23.26 46.00
CA GLY A 367 -12.64 22.72 47.23
C GLY A 367 -13.78 22.21 48.13
N PHE A 368 -13.53 21.06 48.76
CA PHE A 368 -14.27 20.66 49.95
C PHE A 368 -13.30 20.34 51.08
N HIS A 369 -13.37 21.22 52.07
CA HIS A 369 -12.84 21.02 53.43
C HIS A 369 -13.73 20.08 54.22
N GLY A 370 -13.15 19.31 55.10
CA GLY A 370 -13.76 19.13 56.39
C GLY A 370 -14.05 17.72 56.85
N GLY A 371 -13.31 17.27 57.84
CA GLY A 371 -13.78 16.82 59.13
C GLY A 371 -13.99 15.30 59.23
N GLY A 372 -13.17 14.52 59.94
CA GLY A 372 -13.06 14.62 61.37
C GLY A 372 -13.86 13.53 62.08
N GLY A 373 -13.20 12.63 62.83
CA GLY A 373 -13.84 11.77 63.86
C GLY A 373 -14.08 10.33 63.40
N GLY A 374 -13.49 9.23 63.95
CA GLY A 374 -13.29 8.96 65.34
C GLY A 374 -13.97 7.66 65.70
N ARG A 375 -13.20 6.68 66.23
CA ARG A 375 -13.59 5.59 67.13
C ARG A 375 -14.56 4.51 66.62
N ARG A 376 -14.19 3.34 66.51
CA ARG A 376 -13.94 2.24 67.51
C ARG A 376 -13.43 0.99 66.75
#